data_c22b26d70c39823451ecfb23f9bc032e
#
_entry.id   c22b26d70c39823451ecfb23f9bc032e
#
_cell.length_a   1.000
_cell.length_b   1.000
_cell.length_c   1.000
_cell.angle_alpha   90.00
_cell.angle_beta   90.00
_cell.angle_gamma   90.00
#
_symmetry.space_group_name_H-M   'P 1'
#
loop_
_entity.id
_entity.type
_entity.pdbx_description
1 polymer ?
#
loop_
_entity_poly.entity_id
_entity_poly.type
_entity_poly.pdbx_seq_one_letter_code
_entity_poly.pdbx_strand_id
1 'polypeptide(L)'
;MKFEDFKYERPNIEKDREDIRSFIKELEEAKDFNGAKEVIGKINKIRNNTSTMMALSEVRHTINTEDEFYNEESDFWDENSPLIEEVNNEFYKALLSSPFKDQIGDYYGETIIKEAEYSQKSFSKEVIEDMQLENKLGSQYQKLIASAKIEFDGEERTLAQLVPFVTSEDREVRKRASEAKYNFFVKNEDEIDDIFDKLVKVRTKIAKKLGFNNFVELGYVRMRRYDYNKEMVENFRKQVEEFIVPIDSKLYERQAKRLGLETLKYYDEKFEFLSGNPTPKGDSKWIVENAKVMYSELSKETKEFFDFMVENDLMDLVAKKGKAAGGYCTNFPNYKAPFIFSNFNGTAGDVDVLTHEAGHAFQNFRSSWIEMQECQWPTMESCEIHSMSMEFFTWPWMYLFFKEDTDKYKFYHLGDAIKFIPYGVTVDEFQHFVYENPECTPKERKDAWRRIEKKYLPHKNYDECDFLERGGWWFQQNHIFLSPFYYIDYTLAQICALQFWKKDRENHEKAWEDYLNLCNIGGTKTFLGLLKYANLKSPFENGCVESIVGVVDEYLESIDDSKF
;
A
#
# COMPACT_ATOMS: atom_id res chain seq x y z
N MET A 1 9.59 -25.39 8.87
CA MET A 1 10.88 -24.79 9.37
C MET A 1 10.53 -23.45 9.94
N LYS A 2 10.87 -23.18 11.20
CA LYS A 2 10.52 -21.93 11.87
C LYS A 2 11.33 -20.75 11.34
N PHE A 3 10.79 -19.53 11.44
CA PHE A 3 11.47 -18.30 11.00
C PHE A 3 12.85 -18.11 11.65
N GLU A 4 13.00 -18.50 12.92
CA GLU A 4 14.29 -18.44 13.63
C GLU A 4 15.37 -19.33 12.99
N ASP A 5 14.98 -20.42 12.30
CA ASP A 5 15.88 -21.36 11.62
C ASP A 5 16.30 -20.87 10.23
N PHE A 6 15.69 -19.80 9.70
CA PHE A 6 16.05 -19.24 8.39
C PHE A 6 17.44 -18.61 8.49
N LYS A 7 18.38 -19.16 7.74
CA LYS A 7 19.78 -18.73 7.80
C LYS A 7 20.00 -17.50 6.95
N TYR A 8 20.56 -16.46 7.58
CA TYR A 8 21.09 -15.29 6.87
C TYR A 8 22.58 -15.50 6.61
N GLU A 9 22.99 -15.32 5.37
CA GLU A 9 24.40 -15.31 4.96
C GLU A 9 24.55 -14.15 3.96
N ARG A 10 25.41 -13.17 4.30
CA ARG A 10 25.67 -12.03 3.42
C ARG A 10 26.14 -12.52 2.05
N PRO A 11 25.43 -12.24 0.94
CA PRO A 11 25.83 -12.70 -0.39
C PRO A 11 27.08 -11.95 -0.89
N ASN A 12 27.83 -12.61 -1.76
CA ASN A 12 28.93 -11.97 -2.46
C ASN A 12 28.39 -11.31 -3.74
N ILE A 13 28.02 -10.04 -3.64
CA ILE A 13 27.35 -9.28 -4.71
C ILE A 13 28.19 -9.23 -5.98
N GLU A 14 29.52 -9.04 -5.89
CA GLU A 14 30.38 -9.01 -7.07
C GLU A 14 30.38 -10.35 -7.82
N LYS A 15 30.50 -11.44 -7.08
CA LYS A 15 30.44 -12.78 -7.66
C LYS A 15 29.06 -13.06 -8.28
N ASP A 16 27.97 -12.72 -7.59
CA ASP A 16 26.62 -12.93 -8.08
C ASP A 16 26.38 -12.15 -9.39
N ARG A 17 26.89 -10.92 -9.49
CA ARG A 17 26.85 -10.09 -10.70
C ARG A 17 27.66 -10.72 -11.85
N GLU A 18 28.87 -11.23 -11.57
CA GLU A 18 29.71 -11.91 -12.56
C GLU A 18 29.03 -13.17 -13.08
N ASP A 19 28.49 -13.99 -12.20
CA ASP A 19 27.77 -15.23 -12.54
C ASP A 19 26.52 -14.93 -13.39
N ILE A 20 25.70 -13.93 -13.01
CA ILE A 20 24.54 -13.51 -13.79
C ILE A 20 24.96 -13.02 -15.18
N ARG A 21 26.02 -12.19 -15.29
CA ARG A 21 26.53 -11.72 -16.59
C ARG A 21 27.06 -12.87 -17.47
N SER A 22 27.62 -13.90 -16.86
CA SER A 22 28.01 -15.12 -17.58
C SER A 22 26.79 -15.86 -18.13
N PHE A 23 25.76 -16.01 -17.30
CA PHE A 23 24.52 -16.65 -17.73
C PHE A 23 23.74 -15.80 -18.75
N ILE A 24 23.80 -14.47 -18.70
CA ILE A 24 23.24 -13.60 -19.74
C ILE A 24 23.87 -13.92 -21.11
N LYS A 25 25.18 -14.14 -21.20
CA LYS A 25 25.83 -14.56 -22.45
C LYS A 25 25.35 -15.94 -22.92
N GLU A 26 25.20 -16.89 -21.99
CA GLU A 26 24.63 -18.21 -22.32
C GLU A 26 23.19 -18.07 -22.85
N LEU A 27 22.39 -17.14 -22.28
CA LEU A 27 21.02 -16.85 -22.72
C LEU A 27 20.98 -16.29 -24.15
N GLU A 28 21.89 -15.37 -24.46
CA GLU A 28 22.03 -14.79 -25.81
C GLU A 28 22.46 -15.84 -26.86
N GLU A 29 23.17 -16.88 -26.44
CA GLU A 29 23.62 -17.99 -27.29
C GLU A 29 22.65 -19.18 -27.34
N ALA A 30 21.52 -19.11 -26.62
CA ALA A 30 20.54 -20.19 -26.55
C ALA A 30 19.98 -20.53 -27.95
N LYS A 31 19.90 -21.82 -28.26
CA LYS A 31 19.48 -22.30 -29.59
C LYS A 31 17.99 -22.59 -29.70
N ASP A 32 17.34 -22.80 -28.56
CA ASP A 32 15.92 -23.07 -28.44
C ASP A 32 15.37 -22.55 -27.11
N PHE A 33 14.05 -22.56 -26.97
CA PHE A 33 13.38 -22.06 -25.75
C PHE A 33 13.75 -22.88 -24.50
N ASN A 34 13.97 -24.20 -24.63
CA ASN A 34 14.35 -25.01 -23.47
C ASN A 34 15.71 -24.64 -22.92
N GLY A 35 16.69 -24.37 -23.81
CA GLY A 35 17.99 -23.84 -23.44
C GLY A 35 17.88 -22.47 -22.78
N ALA A 36 17.09 -21.55 -23.32
CA ALA A 36 16.82 -20.25 -22.70
C ALA A 36 16.20 -20.38 -21.30
N LYS A 37 15.20 -21.25 -21.17
CA LYS A 37 14.53 -21.55 -19.90
C LYS A 37 15.50 -22.10 -18.84
N GLU A 38 16.39 -23.02 -19.20
CA GLU A 38 17.39 -23.56 -18.28
C GLU A 38 18.31 -22.45 -17.74
N VAL A 39 18.78 -21.58 -18.63
CA VAL A 39 19.65 -20.45 -18.24
C VAL A 39 18.90 -19.44 -17.37
N ILE A 40 17.66 -19.09 -17.72
CA ILE A 40 16.82 -18.23 -16.87
C ILE A 40 16.65 -18.83 -15.47
N GLY A 41 16.48 -20.15 -15.36
CA GLY A 41 16.41 -20.84 -14.07
C GLY A 41 17.70 -20.68 -13.24
N LYS A 42 18.90 -20.70 -13.86
CA LYS A 42 20.19 -20.44 -13.18
C LYS A 42 20.24 -19.00 -12.65
N ILE A 43 19.83 -18.02 -13.46
CA ILE A 43 19.77 -16.61 -13.06
C ILE A 43 18.78 -16.42 -11.90
N ASN A 44 17.57 -16.95 -12.01
CA ASN A 44 16.56 -16.82 -10.96
C ASN A 44 16.99 -17.46 -9.64
N LYS A 45 17.78 -18.53 -9.67
CA LYS A 45 18.33 -19.13 -8.44
C LYS A 45 19.22 -18.15 -7.66
N ILE A 46 20.09 -17.41 -8.35
CA ILE A 46 20.92 -16.38 -7.71
C ILE A 46 20.03 -15.25 -7.20
N ARG A 47 19.15 -14.73 -8.03
CA ARG A 47 18.23 -13.63 -7.68
C ARG A 47 17.33 -13.98 -6.49
N ASN A 48 16.79 -15.19 -6.45
CA ASN A 48 15.99 -15.67 -5.33
C ASN A 48 16.79 -15.73 -4.03
N ASN A 49 18.06 -16.14 -4.11
CA ASN A 49 18.94 -16.13 -2.94
C ASN A 49 19.19 -14.71 -2.44
N THR A 50 19.57 -13.81 -3.33
CA THR A 50 19.82 -12.41 -3.00
C THR A 50 18.58 -11.75 -2.39
N SER A 51 17.41 -11.93 -3.01
CA SER A 51 16.13 -11.40 -2.48
C SER A 51 15.77 -12.01 -1.11
N THR A 52 16.03 -13.31 -0.91
CA THR A 52 15.80 -13.95 0.39
C THR A 52 16.69 -13.36 1.48
N MET A 53 17.98 -13.16 1.19
CA MET A 53 18.90 -12.57 2.17
C MET A 53 18.55 -11.12 2.48
N MET A 54 18.20 -10.33 1.46
CA MET A 54 17.75 -8.95 1.65
C MET A 54 16.48 -8.89 2.54
N ALA A 55 15.46 -9.69 2.23
CA ALA A 55 14.24 -9.74 3.02
C ALA A 55 14.47 -10.21 4.47
N LEU A 56 15.34 -11.20 4.69
CA LEU A 56 15.71 -11.64 6.05
C LEU A 56 16.39 -10.55 6.86
N SER A 57 17.30 -9.81 6.23
CA SER A 57 17.97 -8.67 6.86
C SER A 57 16.97 -7.58 7.21
N GLU A 58 16.13 -7.19 6.28
CA GLU A 58 15.10 -6.16 6.47
C GLU A 58 14.11 -6.53 7.59
N VAL A 59 13.53 -7.74 7.55
CA VAL A 59 12.58 -8.19 8.57
C VAL A 59 13.23 -8.19 9.96
N ARG A 60 14.45 -8.71 10.10
CA ARG A 60 15.12 -8.77 11.39
C ARG A 60 15.54 -7.40 11.90
N HIS A 61 15.97 -6.51 10.99
CA HIS A 61 16.25 -5.11 11.30
C HIS A 61 14.97 -4.39 11.77
N THR A 62 13.85 -4.54 11.08
CA THR A 62 12.59 -3.89 11.47
C THR A 62 12.00 -4.45 12.76
N ILE A 63 12.20 -5.74 13.07
CA ILE A 63 11.82 -6.36 14.35
C ILE A 63 12.62 -5.76 15.52
N ASN A 64 13.90 -5.43 15.29
CA ASN A 64 14.77 -4.82 16.30
C ASN A 64 15.77 -3.85 15.66
N THR A 65 15.40 -2.57 15.59
CA THR A 65 16.23 -1.50 15.03
C THR A 65 17.43 -1.12 15.94
N GLU A 66 17.51 -1.68 17.15
CA GLU A 66 18.65 -1.50 18.06
C GLU A 66 19.72 -2.60 17.87
N ASP A 67 19.51 -3.59 16.98
CA ASP A 67 20.46 -4.66 16.68
C ASP A 67 21.61 -4.16 15.79
N GLU A 68 22.83 -4.08 16.33
CA GLU A 68 23.99 -3.55 15.63
C GLU A 68 24.33 -4.34 14.37
N PHE A 69 24.19 -5.68 14.38
CA PHE A 69 24.47 -6.52 13.21
C PHE A 69 23.51 -6.21 12.05
N TYR A 70 22.20 -6.14 12.33
CA TYR A 70 21.23 -5.87 11.26
C TYR A 70 21.19 -4.39 10.85
N ASN A 71 21.69 -3.46 11.66
CA ASN A 71 21.98 -2.09 11.23
C ASN A 71 23.13 -2.06 10.20
N GLU A 72 24.22 -2.79 10.44
CA GLU A 72 25.33 -2.92 9.48
C GLU A 72 24.90 -3.63 8.18
N GLU A 73 23.99 -4.62 8.28
CA GLU A 73 23.43 -5.27 7.10
C GLU A 73 22.51 -4.35 6.32
N SER A 74 21.71 -3.49 6.98
CA SER A 74 20.91 -2.45 6.30
C SER A 74 21.79 -1.50 5.49
N ASP A 75 22.87 -0.99 6.08
CA ASP A 75 23.84 -0.15 5.37
C ASP A 75 24.48 -0.89 4.18
N PHE A 76 24.82 -2.17 4.35
CA PHE A 76 25.32 -3.01 3.25
C PHE A 76 24.33 -3.11 2.09
N TRP A 77 23.05 -3.32 2.38
CA TRP A 77 22.02 -3.42 1.34
C TRP A 77 21.75 -2.07 0.66
N ASP A 78 21.77 -0.96 1.39
CA ASP A 78 21.65 0.38 0.83
C ASP A 78 22.75 0.69 -0.19
N GLU A 79 23.99 0.26 0.09
CA GLU A 79 25.12 0.44 -0.82
C GLU A 79 25.06 -0.47 -2.05
N ASN A 80 24.56 -1.72 -1.90
CA ASN A 80 24.67 -2.76 -2.91
C ASN A 80 23.41 -2.97 -3.76
N SER A 81 22.22 -2.55 -3.30
CA SER A 81 20.97 -2.68 -4.07
C SER A 81 21.06 -2.05 -5.47
N PRO A 82 21.69 -0.86 -5.68
CA PRO A 82 21.82 -0.29 -7.02
C PRO A 82 22.69 -1.15 -7.97
N LEU A 83 23.65 -1.90 -7.44
CA LEU A 83 24.48 -2.81 -8.23
C LEU A 83 23.70 -4.06 -8.67
N ILE A 84 22.77 -4.51 -7.82
CA ILE A 84 21.86 -5.60 -8.14
C ILE A 84 20.86 -5.16 -9.21
N GLU A 85 20.32 -3.94 -9.08
CA GLU A 85 19.45 -3.36 -10.10
C GLU A 85 20.15 -3.24 -11.46
N GLU A 86 21.43 -2.83 -11.50
CA GLU A 86 22.20 -2.75 -12.74
C GLU A 86 22.21 -4.11 -13.47
N VAL A 87 22.55 -5.20 -12.77
CA VAL A 87 22.64 -6.52 -13.40
C VAL A 87 21.27 -7.08 -13.76
N ASN A 88 20.22 -6.78 -12.99
CA ASN A 88 18.85 -7.11 -13.35
C ASN A 88 18.41 -6.39 -14.64
N ASN A 89 18.78 -5.12 -14.82
CA ASN A 89 18.53 -4.38 -16.06
C ASN A 89 19.26 -4.99 -17.26
N GLU A 90 20.48 -5.50 -17.08
CA GLU A 90 21.21 -6.24 -18.12
C GLU A 90 20.44 -7.53 -18.49
N PHE A 91 19.93 -8.26 -17.50
CA PHE A 91 19.10 -9.45 -17.72
C PHE A 91 17.80 -9.12 -18.47
N TYR A 92 17.07 -8.08 -18.06
CA TYR A 92 15.86 -7.64 -18.78
C TYR A 92 16.13 -7.24 -20.22
N LYS A 93 17.26 -6.59 -20.48
CA LYS A 93 17.69 -6.28 -21.85
C LYS A 93 17.92 -7.54 -22.70
N ALA A 94 18.55 -8.56 -22.11
CA ALA A 94 18.75 -9.84 -22.77
C ALA A 94 17.42 -10.57 -23.05
N LEU A 95 16.45 -10.54 -22.10
CA LEU A 95 15.12 -11.08 -22.32
C LEU A 95 14.41 -10.42 -23.52
N LEU A 96 14.46 -9.09 -23.60
CA LEU A 96 13.85 -8.33 -24.69
C LEU A 96 14.48 -8.60 -26.05
N SER A 97 15.79 -8.88 -26.07
CA SER A 97 16.55 -9.17 -27.28
C SER A 97 16.49 -10.65 -27.68
N SER A 98 15.97 -11.52 -26.83
CA SER A 98 15.90 -12.95 -27.08
C SER A 98 14.94 -13.28 -28.25
N PRO A 99 15.34 -14.18 -29.16
CA PRO A 99 14.42 -14.69 -30.20
C PRO A 99 13.25 -15.49 -29.60
N PHE A 100 13.33 -15.86 -28.32
CA PHE A 100 12.30 -16.61 -27.58
C PHE A 100 11.44 -15.71 -26.69
N LYS A 101 11.51 -14.37 -26.83
CA LYS A 101 10.82 -13.38 -26.00
C LYS A 101 9.33 -13.73 -25.79
N ASP A 102 8.61 -14.03 -26.88
CA ASP A 102 7.17 -14.33 -26.79
C ASP A 102 6.92 -15.63 -26.02
N GLN A 103 7.71 -16.68 -26.26
CA GLN A 103 7.63 -17.95 -25.52
C GLN A 103 7.98 -17.78 -24.03
N ILE A 104 8.90 -16.87 -23.69
CA ILE A 104 9.24 -16.51 -22.30
C ILE A 104 8.01 -15.86 -21.64
N GLY A 105 7.38 -14.89 -22.29
CA GLY A 105 6.16 -14.24 -21.81
C GLY A 105 4.99 -15.23 -21.63
N ASP A 106 4.79 -16.11 -22.59
CA ASP A 106 3.74 -17.14 -22.54
C ASP A 106 3.97 -18.15 -21.39
N TYR A 107 5.23 -18.50 -21.10
CA TYR A 107 5.57 -19.49 -20.08
C TYR A 107 5.57 -18.94 -18.65
N TYR A 108 6.22 -17.79 -18.44
CA TYR A 108 6.37 -17.21 -17.09
C TYR A 108 5.27 -16.23 -16.71
N GLY A 109 4.65 -15.58 -17.70
CA GLY A 109 3.65 -14.53 -17.55
C GLY A 109 3.99 -13.31 -18.42
N GLU A 110 2.97 -12.61 -18.91
CA GLU A 110 3.16 -11.44 -19.78
C GLU A 110 3.88 -10.28 -19.07
N THR A 111 3.75 -10.22 -17.74
CA THR A 111 4.30 -9.14 -16.90
C THR A 111 5.82 -9.11 -16.88
N ILE A 112 6.53 -10.24 -17.05
CA ILE A 112 8.01 -10.21 -17.11
C ILE A 112 8.51 -9.41 -18.33
N ILE A 113 7.81 -9.49 -19.46
CA ILE A 113 8.17 -8.72 -20.64
C ILE A 113 7.83 -7.24 -20.44
N LYS A 114 6.68 -6.96 -19.84
CA LYS A 114 6.29 -5.58 -19.47
C LYS A 114 7.27 -4.96 -18.47
N GLU A 115 7.65 -5.69 -17.43
CA GLU A 115 8.66 -5.26 -16.46
C GLU A 115 9.98 -4.92 -17.16
N ALA A 116 10.46 -5.81 -18.03
CA ALA A 116 11.67 -5.59 -18.79
C ALA A 116 11.59 -4.32 -19.66
N GLU A 117 10.46 -4.09 -20.35
CA GLU A 117 10.23 -2.88 -21.16
C GLU A 117 10.21 -1.59 -20.30
N TYR A 118 9.54 -1.63 -19.15
CA TYR A 118 9.38 -0.48 -18.25
C TYR A 118 10.67 -0.15 -17.51
N SER A 119 11.42 -1.17 -17.09
CA SER A 119 12.74 -1.00 -16.49
C SER A 119 13.72 -0.26 -17.44
N GLN A 120 13.72 -0.61 -18.73
CA GLN A 120 14.54 0.11 -19.72
C GLN A 120 14.11 1.57 -19.95
N LYS A 121 12.84 1.91 -19.69
CA LYS A 121 12.32 3.28 -19.83
C LYS A 121 12.57 4.15 -18.60
N SER A 122 12.63 3.55 -17.40
CA SER A 122 12.67 4.29 -16.13
C SER A 122 14.08 4.57 -15.63
N PHE A 123 15.12 4.03 -16.27
CA PHE A 123 16.48 4.12 -15.81
C PHE A 123 17.48 4.42 -16.95
N SER A 124 18.45 5.28 -16.68
CA SER A 124 19.69 5.43 -17.44
C SER A 124 20.80 5.91 -16.51
N LYS A 125 22.08 5.72 -16.93
CA LYS A 125 23.23 6.21 -16.15
C LYS A 125 23.23 7.72 -15.94
N GLU A 126 22.58 8.47 -16.83
CA GLU A 126 22.51 9.94 -16.79
C GLU A 126 21.62 10.50 -15.68
N VAL A 127 20.75 9.67 -15.08
CA VAL A 127 19.82 10.09 -14.03
C VAL A 127 20.24 9.65 -12.63
N ILE A 128 21.34 8.90 -12.48
CA ILE A 128 21.77 8.34 -11.18
C ILE A 128 21.94 9.43 -10.12
N GLU A 129 22.66 10.51 -10.44
CA GLU A 129 22.88 11.62 -9.49
C GLU A 129 21.55 12.31 -9.09
N ASP A 130 20.64 12.46 -10.05
CA ASP A 130 19.33 13.05 -9.77
C ASP A 130 18.45 12.12 -8.92
N MET A 131 18.52 10.80 -9.14
CA MET A 131 17.82 9.82 -8.29
C MET A 131 18.40 9.80 -6.87
N GLN A 132 19.72 9.91 -6.72
CA GLN A 132 20.34 10.04 -5.40
C GLN A 132 19.89 11.31 -4.68
N LEU A 133 19.74 12.43 -5.42
CA LEU A 133 19.20 13.67 -4.86
C LEU A 133 17.72 13.50 -4.45
N GLU A 134 16.91 12.84 -5.29
CA GLU A 134 15.51 12.53 -4.98
C GLU A 134 15.40 11.73 -3.68
N ASN A 135 16.18 10.65 -3.53
CA ASN A 135 16.21 9.84 -2.31
C ASN A 135 16.63 10.65 -1.08
N LYS A 136 17.67 11.48 -1.20
CA LYS A 136 18.14 12.34 -0.12
C LYS A 136 17.07 13.34 0.34
N LEU A 137 16.32 13.92 -0.58
CA LEU A 137 15.23 14.83 -0.27
C LEU A 137 14.06 14.11 0.42
N GLY A 138 13.71 12.90 -0.03
CA GLY A 138 12.74 12.04 0.66
C GLY A 138 13.16 11.73 2.09
N SER A 139 14.42 11.35 2.29
CA SER A 139 14.98 11.10 3.63
C SER A 139 14.98 12.36 4.51
N GLN A 140 15.21 13.56 3.94
CA GLN A 140 15.12 14.81 4.69
C GLN A 140 13.70 15.05 5.22
N TYR A 141 12.68 14.85 4.37
CA TYR A 141 11.28 14.95 4.81
C TYR A 141 10.96 13.93 5.91
N GLN A 142 11.34 12.66 5.75
CA GLN A 142 11.12 11.63 6.77
C GLN A 142 11.76 11.98 8.12
N LYS A 143 13.03 12.45 8.09
CA LYS A 143 13.75 12.89 9.30
C LYS A 143 13.08 14.08 9.98
N LEU A 144 12.60 15.05 9.19
CA LEU A 144 11.86 16.20 9.72
C LEU A 144 10.59 15.75 10.45
N ILE A 145 9.76 14.90 9.82
CA ILE A 145 8.53 14.38 10.43
C ILE A 145 8.84 13.54 11.68
N ALA A 146 9.85 12.67 11.61
CA ALA A 146 10.25 11.82 12.75
C ALA A 146 10.83 12.61 13.92
N SER A 147 11.43 13.78 13.65
CA SER A 147 12.01 14.66 14.68
C SER A 147 10.99 15.51 15.41
N ALA A 148 9.69 15.36 15.15
CA ALA A 148 8.64 16.17 15.73
C ALA A 148 8.70 16.15 17.28
N LYS A 149 8.83 17.35 17.87
CA LYS A 149 8.81 17.62 19.30
C LYS A 149 7.68 18.60 19.59
N ILE A 150 6.59 18.07 20.12
CA ILE A 150 5.36 18.80 20.32
C ILE A 150 5.05 18.84 21.81
N GLU A 151 5.09 20.03 22.40
CA GLU A 151 4.68 20.24 23.78
C GLU A 151 3.17 20.08 23.90
N PHE A 152 2.72 19.08 24.66
CA PHE A 152 1.31 18.83 24.92
C PHE A 152 1.08 18.23 26.30
N ASP A 153 0.22 18.90 27.10
CA ASP A 153 -0.10 18.55 28.49
C ASP A 153 1.14 18.35 29.39
N GLY A 154 2.15 19.25 29.22
CA GLY A 154 3.35 19.29 30.02
C GLY A 154 4.44 18.27 29.67
N GLU A 155 4.27 17.55 28.55
CA GLU A 155 5.25 16.60 28.02
C GLU A 155 5.58 16.88 26.57
N GLU A 156 6.82 16.59 26.17
CA GLU A 156 7.24 16.58 24.76
C GLU A 156 6.79 15.27 24.09
N ARG A 157 6.08 15.37 22.97
CA ARG A 157 5.50 14.22 22.25
C ARG A 157 5.86 14.25 20.77
N THR A 158 5.93 13.08 20.17
CA THR A 158 5.98 12.92 18.70
C THR A 158 4.57 13.03 18.11
N LEU A 159 4.47 13.13 16.77
CA LEU A 159 3.19 13.10 16.06
C LEU A 159 2.39 11.81 16.37
N ALA A 160 3.06 10.65 16.45
CA ALA A 160 2.43 9.39 16.79
C ALA A 160 1.90 9.36 18.24
N GLN A 161 2.62 9.95 19.18
CA GLN A 161 2.21 10.03 20.58
C GLN A 161 1.03 11.00 20.81
N LEU A 162 0.69 11.85 19.84
CA LEU A 162 -0.52 12.68 19.88
C LEU A 162 -1.80 11.92 19.48
N VAL A 163 -1.69 10.78 18.80
CA VAL A 163 -2.85 10.05 18.26
C VAL A 163 -3.92 9.75 19.33
N PRO A 164 -3.61 9.26 20.54
CA PRO A 164 -4.62 9.02 21.56
C PRO A 164 -5.39 10.28 21.98
N PHE A 165 -4.77 11.45 21.88
CA PHE A 165 -5.38 12.73 22.25
C PHE A 165 -6.25 13.30 21.14
N VAL A 166 -5.87 13.14 19.87
CA VAL A 166 -6.72 13.54 18.72
C VAL A 166 -7.91 12.63 18.51
N THR A 167 -7.97 11.49 19.19
CA THR A 167 -9.12 10.56 19.23
C THR A 167 -9.80 10.49 20.59
N SER A 168 -9.46 11.39 21.53
CA SER A 168 -10.00 11.45 22.89
C SER A 168 -11.53 11.64 22.89
N GLU A 169 -12.23 11.07 23.88
CA GLU A 169 -13.66 11.32 24.13
C GLU A 169 -13.92 12.80 24.47
N ASP A 170 -12.97 13.47 25.13
CA ASP A 170 -13.05 14.90 25.44
C ASP A 170 -12.74 15.74 24.19
N ARG A 171 -13.77 16.46 23.70
CA ARG A 171 -13.67 17.29 22.49
C ARG A 171 -12.63 18.41 22.61
N GLU A 172 -12.49 19.02 23.77
CA GLU A 172 -11.50 20.09 23.99
C GLU A 172 -10.07 19.54 23.95
N VAL A 173 -9.87 18.30 24.45
CA VAL A 173 -8.59 17.60 24.30
C VAL A 173 -8.30 17.31 22.84
N ARG A 174 -9.28 16.79 22.06
CA ARG A 174 -9.12 16.58 20.61
C ARG A 174 -8.74 17.85 19.88
N LYS A 175 -9.42 18.97 20.17
CA LYS A 175 -9.15 20.26 19.55
C LYS A 175 -7.72 20.71 19.85
N ARG A 176 -7.33 20.80 21.12
CA ARG A 176 -5.97 21.23 21.53
C ARG A 176 -4.88 20.33 20.94
N ALA A 177 -5.08 19.01 20.93
CA ALA A 177 -4.11 18.07 20.36
C ALA A 177 -3.98 18.25 18.82
N SER A 178 -5.09 18.47 18.13
CA SER A 178 -5.10 18.76 16.69
C SER A 178 -4.42 20.10 16.38
N GLU A 179 -4.69 21.14 17.16
CA GLU A 179 -4.01 22.43 17.05
C GLU A 179 -2.49 22.29 17.28
N ALA A 180 -2.08 21.54 18.30
CA ALA A 180 -0.67 21.26 18.56
C ALA A 180 0.01 20.51 17.40
N LYS A 181 -0.68 19.51 16.84
CA LYS A 181 -0.23 18.77 15.66
C LYS A 181 -0.02 19.70 14.45
N TYR A 182 -1.00 20.53 14.10
CA TYR A 182 -0.88 21.38 12.93
C TYR A 182 0.06 22.57 13.14
N ASN A 183 0.23 23.04 14.38
CA ASN A 183 1.27 24.02 14.72
C ASN A 183 2.70 23.51 14.43
N PHE A 184 2.94 22.20 14.52
CA PHE A 184 4.21 21.63 14.08
C PHE A 184 4.42 21.86 12.58
N PHE A 185 3.40 21.62 11.74
CA PHE A 185 3.49 21.85 10.31
C PHE A 185 3.62 23.33 9.95
N VAL A 186 2.92 24.21 10.68
CA VAL A 186 3.08 25.67 10.51
C VAL A 186 4.52 26.11 10.79
N LYS A 187 5.13 25.61 11.86
CA LYS A 187 6.52 25.95 12.22
C LYS A 187 7.55 25.49 11.19
N ASN A 188 7.25 24.42 10.47
CA ASN A 188 8.13 23.80 9.48
C ASN A 188 7.65 24.03 8.04
N GLU A 189 6.69 24.95 7.83
CA GLU A 189 6.03 25.16 6.53
C GLU A 189 7.03 25.48 5.42
N ASP A 190 7.94 26.42 5.66
CA ASP A 190 8.93 26.84 4.66
C ASP A 190 9.91 25.71 4.31
N GLU A 191 10.31 24.89 5.29
CA GLU A 191 11.23 23.78 5.04
C GLU A 191 10.56 22.64 4.26
N ILE A 192 9.30 22.31 4.58
CA ILE A 192 8.54 21.28 3.87
C ILE A 192 8.25 21.74 2.43
N ASP A 193 7.87 23.00 2.24
CA ASP A 193 7.66 23.60 0.91
C ASP A 193 8.95 23.55 0.08
N ASP A 194 10.12 23.89 0.66
CA ASP A 194 11.41 23.85 -0.02
C ASP A 194 11.82 22.44 -0.43
N ILE A 195 11.66 21.45 0.48
CA ILE A 195 11.92 20.04 0.18
C ILE A 195 11.02 19.57 -0.97
N PHE A 196 9.73 19.86 -0.90
CA PHE A 196 8.79 19.41 -1.94
C PHE A 196 9.06 20.11 -3.29
N ASP A 197 9.37 21.40 -3.29
CA ASP A 197 9.73 22.13 -4.51
C ASP A 197 10.97 21.52 -5.19
N LYS A 198 11.98 21.15 -4.40
CA LYS A 198 13.17 20.45 -4.90
C LYS A 198 12.83 19.04 -5.44
N LEU A 199 11.95 18.30 -4.76
CA LEU A 199 11.45 17.00 -5.24
C LEU A 199 10.74 17.13 -6.59
N VAL A 200 9.84 18.09 -6.74
CA VAL A 200 9.13 18.35 -8.01
C VAL A 200 10.13 18.67 -9.13
N LYS A 201 11.11 19.54 -8.87
CA LYS A 201 12.14 19.93 -9.84
C LYS A 201 13.03 18.76 -10.26
N VAL A 202 13.54 17.99 -9.30
CA VAL A 202 14.43 16.86 -9.62
C VAL A 202 13.68 15.75 -10.36
N ARG A 203 12.45 15.43 -9.98
CA ARG A 203 11.59 14.45 -10.67
C ARG A 203 11.27 14.89 -12.10
N THR A 204 10.95 16.16 -12.29
CA THR A 204 10.74 16.75 -13.62
C THR A 204 12.02 16.66 -14.47
N LYS A 205 13.18 16.95 -13.89
CA LYS A 205 14.48 16.83 -14.56
C LYS A 205 14.79 15.39 -14.99
N ILE A 206 14.55 14.41 -14.11
CA ILE A 206 14.71 12.98 -14.41
C ILE A 206 13.80 12.59 -15.58
N ALA A 207 12.51 12.96 -15.53
CA ALA A 207 11.55 12.67 -16.59
C ALA A 207 12.04 13.21 -17.94
N LYS A 208 12.50 14.46 -17.98
CA LYS A 208 13.03 15.08 -19.20
C LYS A 208 14.28 14.38 -19.74
N LYS A 209 15.23 14.00 -18.87
CA LYS A 209 16.43 13.25 -19.27
C LYS A 209 16.10 11.88 -19.86
N LEU A 210 15.04 11.23 -19.37
CA LEU A 210 14.55 9.94 -19.88
C LEU A 210 13.62 10.07 -21.09
N GLY A 211 13.40 11.30 -21.61
CA GLY A 211 12.62 11.55 -22.82
C GLY A 211 11.11 11.68 -22.63
N PHE A 212 10.63 11.75 -21.38
CA PHE A 212 9.21 11.97 -21.07
C PHE A 212 8.83 13.45 -21.15
N ASN A 213 7.56 13.73 -21.46
CA ASN A 213 7.05 15.11 -21.51
C ASN A 213 6.95 15.74 -20.11
N ASN A 214 6.60 14.96 -19.10
CA ASN A 214 6.52 15.39 -17.70
C ASN A 214 6.70 14.18 -16.76
N PHE A 215 6.70 14.45 -15.46
CA PHE A 215 6.88 13.38 -14.47
C PHE A 215 5.63 12.49 -14.31
N VAL A 216 4.42 12.91 -14.71
CA VAL A 216 3.24 12.03 -14.69
C VAL A 216 3.50 10.79 -15.53
N GLU A 217 4.01 10.94 -16.76
CA GLU A 217 4.33 9.81 -17.64
C GLU A 217 5.39 8.88 -17.03
N LEU A 218 6.48 9.44 -16.49
CA LEU A 218 7.51 8.66 -15.82
C LEU A 218 7.00 8.01 -14.53
N GLY A 219 6.16 8.71 -13.75
CA GLY A 219 5.54 8.19 -12.54
C GLY A 219 4.69 6.94 -12.83
N TYR A 220 3.91 6.96 -13.90
CA TYR A 220 3.14 5.79 -14.35
C TYR A 220 4.05 4.61 -14.77
N VAL A 221 5.18 4.89 -15.40
CA VAL A 221 6.17 3.85 -15.72
C VAL A 221 6.79 3.29 -14.43
N ARG A 222 7.20 4.15 -13.49
CA ARG A 222 7.78 3.72 -12.20
C ARG A 222 6.79 2.91 -11.36
N MET A 223 5.49 3.23 -11.45
CA MET A 223 4.40 2.50 -10.79
C MET A 223 3.98 1.22 -11.54
N ARG A 224 4.67 0.85 -12.64
CA ARG A 224 4.38 -0.36 -13.42
C ARG A 224 2.94 -0.43 -13.94
N ARG A 225 2.39 0.71 -14.36
CA ARG A 225 1.04 0.80 -14.92
C ARG A 225 1.06 0.36 -16.37
N TYR A 226 1.00 -0.95 -16.60
CA TYR A 226 1.26 -1.57 -17.90
C TYR A 226 0.13 -1.39 -18.92
N ASP A 227 -1.11 -1.27 -18.47
CA ASP A 227 -2.31 -1.38 -19.33
C ASP A 227 -3.37 -0.31 -19.05
N TYR A 228 -3.06 0.70 -18.27
CA TYR A 228 -3.92 1.87 -18.08
C TYR A 228 -3.14 3.18 -18.02
N ASN A 229 -3.83 4.28 -18.22
CA ASN A 229 -3.24 5.61 -18.38
C ASN A 229 -3.97 6.67 -17.52
N LYS A 230 -3.47 7.90 -17.58
CA LYS A 230 -4.00 9.01 -16.77
C LYS A 230 -5.45 9.39 -17.12
N GLU A 231 -5.86 9.23 -18.38
CA GLU A 231 -7.22 9.51 -18.82
C GLU A 231 -8.22 8.51 -18.21
N MET A 232 -7.82 7.25 -18.09
CA MET A 232 -8.62 6.21 -17.41
C MET A 232 -8.73 6.51 -15.92
N VAL A 233 -7.65 6.94 -15.27
CA VAL A 233 -7.66 7.36 -13.86
C VAL A 233 -8.51 8.61 -13.66
N GLU A 234 -8.46 9.59 -14.59
CA GLU A 234 -9.35 10.75 -14.56
C GLU A 234 -10.83 10.35 -14.62
N ASN A 235 -11.17 9.37 -15.49
CA ASN A 235 -12.54 8.85 -15.55
C ASN A 235 -12.97 8.17 -14.24
N PHE A 236 -12.06 7.45 -13.59
CA PHE A 236 -12.31 6.90 -12.27
C PHE A 236 -12.59 7.98 -11.22
N ARG A 237 -11.76 9.04 -11.16
CA ARG A 237 -11.99 10.17 -10.25
C ARG A 237 -13.35 10.85 -10.46
N LYS A 238 -13.80 10.97 -11.73
CA LYS A 238 -15.15 11.51 -12.04
C LYS A 238 -16.26 10.62 -11.49
N GLN A 239 -16.13 9.30 -11.60
CA GLN A 239 -17.10 8.37 -11.02
C GLN A 239 -17.11 8.46 -9.48
N VAL A 240 -15.94 8.63 -8.84
CA VAL A 240 -15.87 8.82 -7.38
C VAL A 240 -16.57 10.12 -6.97
N GLU A 241 -16.34 11.23 -7.68
CA GLU A 241 -17.02 12.51 -7.44
C GLU A 241 -18.54 12.37 -7.54
N GLU A 242 -19.02 11.65 -8.56
CA GLU A 242 -20.46 11.53 -8.85
C GLU A 242 -21.15 10.58 -7.87
N PHE A 243 -20.54 9.45 -7.51
CA PHE A 243 -21.22 8.36 -6.82
C PHE A 243 -20.76 8.13 -5.37
N ILE A 244 -19.47 8.32 -5.04
CA ILE A 244 -18.96 8.06 -3.69
C ILE A 244 -19.05 9.29 -2.79
N VAL A 245 -18.73 10.48 -3.28
CA VAL A 245 -18.74 11.72 -2.49
C VAL A 245 -20.10 11.99 -1.82
N PRO A 246 -21.27 11.74 -2.46
CA PRO A 246 -22.56 11.88 -1.79
C PRO A 246 -22.73 10.95 -0.59
N ILE A 247 -22.29 9.69 -0.67
CA ILE A 247 -22.36 8.73 0.45
C ILE A 247 -21.38 9.10 1.55
N ASP A 248 -20.17 9.48 1.20
CA ASP A 248 -19.16 9.99 2.13
C ASP A 248 -19.73 11.16 2.95
N SER A 249 -20.31 12.15 2.29
CA SER A 249 -20.93 13.31 2.94
C SER A 249 -22.04 12.89 3.91
N LYS A 250 -22.89 11.95 3.51
CA LYS A 250 -23.98 11.38 4.32
C LYS A 250 -23.45 10.66 5.56
N LEU A 251 -22.33 9.93 5.43
CA LEU A 251 -21.66 9.28 6.57
C LEU A 251 -21.15 10.31 7.60
N TYR A 252 -20.56 11.41 7.15
CA TYR A 252 -20.13 12.49 8.05
C TYR A 252 -21.31 13.23 8.69
N GLU A 253 -22.43 13.42 7.99
CA GLU A 253 -23.66 13.96 8.56
C GLU A 253 -24.24 13.01 9.64
N ARG A 254 -24.24 11.70 9.38
CA ARG A 254 -24.65 10.68 10.37
C ARG A 254 -23.73 10.69 11.59
N GLN A 255 -22.41 10.82 11.40
CA GLN A 255 -21.43 10.94 12.48
C GLN A 255 -21.70 12.19 13.32
N ALA A 256 -21.88 13.36 12.71
CA ALA A 256 -22.21 14.59 13.43
C ALA A 256 -23.47 14.41 14.29
N LYS A 257 -24.55 13.85 13.72
CA LYS A 257 -25.80 13.58 14.43
C LYS A 257 -25.60 12.61 15.60
N ARG A 258 -24.85 11.51 15.38
CA ARG A 258 -24.54 10.51 16.41
C ARG A 258 -23.75 11.11 17.58
N LEU A 259 -22.83 12.04 17.29
CA LEU A 259 -22.03 12.75 18.28
C LEU A 259 -22.78 13.96 18.91
N GLY A 260 -24.01 14.26 18.49
CA GLY A 260 -24.77 15.41 18.98
C GLY A 260 -24.19 16.77 18.56
N LEU A 261 -23.46 16.82 17.44
CA LEU A 261 -22.84 18.02 16.90
C LEU A 261 -23.66 18.58 15.73
N GLU A 262 -23.74 19.90 15.61
CA GLU A 262 -24.36 20.55 14.46
C GLU A 262 -23.54 20.32 13.18
N THR A 263 -22.22 20.45 13.28
CA THR A 263 -21.24 20.15 12.22
C THR A 263 -19.97 19.58 12.83
N LEU A 264 -19.35 18.63 12.10
CA LEU A 264 -18.02 18.16 12.46
C LEU A 264 -16.98 19.23 12.11
N LYS A 265 -15.97 19.32 12.96
CA LYS A 265 -14.75 20.05 12.70
C LYS A 265 -13.63 19.06 12.40
N TYR A 266 -12.54 19.52 11.81
CA TYR A 266 -11.38 18.67 11.44
C TYR A 266 -10.87 17.82 12.62
N TYR A 267 -11.03 18.28 13.85
CA TYR A 267 -10.64 17.56 15.07
C TYR A 267 -11.69 16.57 15.58
N ASP A 268 -12.88 16.52 14.96
CA ASP A 268 -13.94 15.56 15.30
C ASP A 268 -13.93 14.31 14.40
N GLU A 269 -13.34 14.39 13.21
CA GLU A 269 -13.48 13.38 12.14
C GLU A 269 -13.00 11.97 12.52
N LYS A 270 -12.03 11.87 13.43
CA LYS A 270 -11.49 10.57 13.91
C LYS A 270 -12.26 9.95 15.06
N PHE A 271 -13.23 10.65 15.62
CA PHE A 271 -14.04 10.20 16.76
C PHE A 271 -15.43 9.79 16.27
N GLU A 272 -15.68 8.48 16.16
CA GLU A 272 -16.87 7.96 15.49
C GLU A 272 -18.08 7.75 16.41
N PHE A 273 -17.87 7.31 17.65
CA PHE A 273 -18.95 6.89 18.56
C PHE A 273 -18.72 7.42 19.97
N LEU A 274 -19.80 7.90 20.63
CA LEU A 274 -19.75 8.35 22.03
C LEU A 274 -19.37 7.24 23.00
N SER A 275 -19.64 5.98 22.67
CA SER A 275 -19.24 4.79 23.42
C SER A 275 -17.79 4.33 23.16
N GLY A 276 -17.02 5.09 22.38
CA GLY A 276 -15.71 4.71 21.87
C GLY A 276 -15.79 3.88 20.56
N ASN A 277 -14.73 3.86 19.78
CA ASN A 277 -14.61 3.03 18.58
C ASN A 277 -14.60 1.54 18.95
N PRO A 278 -15.00 0.60 18.04
CA PRO A 278 -14.96 -0.83 18.33
C PRO A 278 -13.55 -1.31 18.63
N THR A 279 -13.39 -2.21 19.60
CA THR A 279 -12.10 -2.80 19.97
C THR A 279 -12.22 -4.32 20.13
N PRO A 280 -11.19 -5.09 19.76
CA PRO A 280 -11.19 -6.52 20.01
C PRO A 280 -11.22 -6.82 21.51
N LYS A 281 -11.86 -7.93 21.88
CA LYS A 281 -12.12 -8.28 23.29
C LYS A 281 -11.02 -9.14 23.94
N GLY A 282 -9.84 -9.21 23.32
CA GLY A 282 -8.70 -9.96 23.84
C GLY A 282 -7.36 -9.46 23.34
N ASP A 283 -6.29 -10.08 23.82
CA ASP A 283 -4.91 -9.74 23.44
C ASP A 283 -4.50 -10.33 22.08
N SER A 284 -3.27 -10.04 21.66
CA SER A 284 -2.72 -10.50 20.38
C SER A 284 -2.75 -12.01 20.20
N LYS A 285 -2.51 -12.79 21.25
CA LYS A 285 -2.57 -14.26 21.19
C LYS A 285 -4.00 -14.74 20.95
N TRP A 286 -4.94 -14.16 21.70
CA TRP A 286 -6.35 -14.45 21.53
C TRP A 286 -6.86 -14.06 20.15
N ILE A 287 -6.38 -12.95 19.57
CA ILE A 287 -6.69 -12.55 18.19
C ILE A 287 -6.19 -13.63 17.22
N VAL A 288 -4.95 -14.10 17.33
CA VAL A 288 -4.39 -15.13 16.45
C VAL A 288 -5.13 -16.47 16.60
N GLU A 289 -5.52 -16.87 17.82
CA GLU A 289 -6.31 -18.09 18.05
C GLU A 289 -7.68 -18.01 17.38
N ASN A 290 -8.37 -16.87 17.47
CA ASN A 290 -9.65 -16.66 16.78
C ASN A 290 -9.47 -16.58 15.26
N ALA A 291 -8.39 -15.96 14.76
CA ALA A 291 -8.06 -15.95 13.34
C ALA A 291 -7.81 -17.36 12.80
N LYS A 292 -7.19 -18.23 13.58
CA LYS A 292 -7.03 -19.65 13.22
C LYS A 292 -8.38 -20.36 13.03
N VAL A 293 -9.35 -20.10 13.90
CA VAL A 293 -10.73 -20.61 13.74
C VAL A 293 -11.34 -20.05 12.45
N MET A 294 -11.30 -18.73 12.29
CA MET A 294 -11.84 -18.01 11.14
C MET A 294 -11.31 -18.57 9.81
N TYR A 295 -9.99 -18.64 9.64
CA TYR A 295 -9.38 -19.13 8.40
C TYR A 295 -9.59 -20.65 8.20
N SER A 296 -9.77 -21.42 9.28
CA SER A 296 -10.10 -22.85 9.17
C SER A 296 -11.54 -23.10 8.68
N GLU A 297 -12.46 -22.19 8.99
CA GLU A 297 -13.86 -22.27 8.58
C GLU A 297 -14.12 -21.59 7.22
N LEU A 298 -13.31 -20.59 6.84
CA LEU A 298 -13.47 -19.88 5.57
C LEU A 298 -13.21 -20.82 4.38
N SER A 299 -12.09 -21.52 4.35
CA SER A 299 -11.82 -22.54 3.34
C SER A 299 -10.69 -23.50 3.73
N LYS A 300 -10.56 -24.60 2.98
CA LYS A 300 -9.45 -25.54 3.12
C LYS A 300 -8.10 -24.85 2.83
N GLU A 301 -8.07 -23.98 1.82
CA GLU A 301 -6.87 -23.29 1.36
C GLU A 301 -6.39 -22.26 2.39
N THR A 302 -7.30 -21.50 2.98
CA THR A 302 -6.96 -20.54 4.05
C THR A 302 -6.56 -21.23 5.34
N LYS A 303 -7.15 -22.40 5.65
CA LYS A 303 -6.72 -23.23 6.77
C LYS A 303 -5.27 -23.68 6.59
N GLU A 304 -4.93 -24.25 5.43
CA GLU A 304 -3.57 -24.73 5.11
C GLU A 304 -2.56 -23.58 5.22
N PHE A 305 -2.90 -22.43 4.65
CA PHE A 305 -2.09 -21.23 4.70
C PHE A 305 -1.86 -20.72 6.13
N PHE A 306 -2.93 -20.53 6.90
CA PHE A 306 -2.80 -19.91 8.23
C PHE A 306 -2.17 -20.86 9.26
N ASP A 307 -2.44 -22.17 9.16
CA ASP A 307 -1.71 -23.19 9.91
C ASP A 307 -0.21 -23.13 9.59
N PHE A 308 0.17 -23.01 8.30
CA PHE A 308 1.57 -22.86 7.88
C PHE A 308 2.22 -21.61 8.51
N MET A 309 1.53 -20.46 8.51
CA MET A 309 2.04 -19.21 9.10
C MET A 309 2.29 -19.37 10.61
N VAL A 310 1.33 -19.93 11.34
CA VAL A 310 1.42 -20.10 12.80
C VAL A 310 2.47 -21.15 13.18
N GLU A 311 2.49 -22.31 12.52
CA GLU A 311 3.42 -23.41 12.83
C GLU A 311 4.88 -23.06 12.55
N ASN A 312 5.12 -22.15 11.61
CA ASN A 312 6.47 -21.72 11.24
C ASN A 312 6.88 -20.36 11.82
N ASP A 313 6.09 -19.78 12.73
CA ASP A 313 6.34 -18.48 13.38
C ASP A 313 6.61 -17.35 12.35
N LEU A 314 5.79 -17.29 11.29
CA LEU A 314 5.95 -16.35 10.17
C LEU A 314 5.22 -15.02 10.39
N MET A 315 5.05 -14.60 11.64
CA MET A 315 4.39 -13.36 12.01
C MET A 315 5.06 -12.72 13.23
N ASP A 316 5.41 -11.42 13.15
CA ASP A 316 5.77 -10.60 14.31
C ASP A 316 4.75 -9.46 14.44
N LEU A 317 3.77 -9.60 15.33
CA LEU A 317 2.56 -8.78 15.36
C LEU A 317 2.56 -7.70 16.44
N VAL A 318 3.26 -7.89 17.55
CA VAL A 318 3.11 -7.03 18.75
C VAL A 318 4.09 -5.86 18.71
N ALA A 319 3.58 -4.66 19.01
CA ALA A 319 4.42 -3.48 19.19
C ALA A 319 5.37 -3.67 20.40
N LYS A 320 6.63 -3.31 20.23
CA LYS A 320 7.66 -3.37 21.27
C LYS A 320 8.71 -2.28 21.08
N LYS A 321 9.44 -1.96 22.15
CA LYS A 321 10.56 -1.02 22.08
C LYS A 321 11.61 -1.50 21.06
N GLY A 322 12.16 -0.60 20.27
CA GLY A 322 13.15 -0.91 19.24
C GLY A 322 12.58 -1.52 17.97
N LYS A 323 11.26 -1.73 17.87
CA LYS A 323 10.61 -2.23 16.67
C LYS A 323 10.23 -1.06 15.74
N ALA A 324 10.43 -1.22 14.43
CA ALA A 324 10.00 -0.23 13.45
C ALA A 324 8.48 -0.04 13.45
N ALA A 325 8.01 1.15 13.09
CA ALA A 325 6.59 1.44 12.95
C ALA A 325 6.02 0.90 11.63
N GLY A 326 4.70 0.73 11.57
CA GLY A 326 3.97 0.28 10.38
C GLY A 326 3.61 -1.20 10.40
N GLY A 327 3.11 -1.68 9.27
CA GLY A 327 2.81 -3.08 8.97
C GLY A 327 3.15 -3.36 7.52
N TYR A 328 3.52 -4.60 7.21
CA TYR A 328 3.77 -5.05 5.84
C TYR A 328 3.77 -6.57 5.75
N CYS A 329 3.54 -7.07 4.53
CA CYS A 329 3.82 -8.44 4.15
C CYS A 329 5.01 -8.49 3.19
N THR A 330 5.93 -9.42 3.42
CA THR A 330 7.02 -9.74 2.50
C THR A 330 7.13 -11.25 2.29
N ASN A 331 8.10 -11.72 1.49
CA ASN A 331 8.33 -13.14 1.33
C ASN A 331 9.81 -13.51 1.27
N PHE A 332 10.08 -14.76 1.54
CA PHE A 332 11.40 -15.37 1.43
C PHE A 332 11.41 -16.40 0.29
N PRO A 333 11.81 -16.03 -0.93
CA PRO A 333 11.71 -16.90 -2.11
C PRO A 333 12.31 -18.29 -1.95
N ASN A 334 13.50 -18.42 -1.32
CA ASN A 334 14.13 -19.71 -1.09
C ASN A 334 13.33 -20.64 -0.18
N TYR A 335 12.50 -20.08 0.71
CA TYR A 335 11.66 -20.82 1.66
C TYR A 335 10.21 -20.92 1.21
N LYS A 336 9.84 -20.24 0.11
CA LYS A 336 8.46 -20.11 -0.38
C LYS A 336 7.50 -19.72 0.74
N ALA A 337 7.94 -18.80 1.60
CA ALA A 337 7.26 -18.42 2.82
C ALA A 337 7.00 -16.90 2.84
N PRO A 338 5.74 -16.47 2.95
CA PRO A 338 5.42 -15.08 3.29
C PRO A 338 5.70 -14.80 4.76
N PHE A 339 5.82 -13.52 5.12
CA PHE A 339 6.01 -13.06 6.49
C PHE A 339 5.18 -11.81 6.75
N ILE A 340 4.48 -11.76 7.88
CA ILE A 340 3.67 -10.63 8.31
C ILE A 340 4.37 -9.90 9.46
N PHE A 341 4.59 -8.60 9.28
CA PHE A 341 5.06 -7.68 10.30
C PHE A 341 3.94 -6.70 10.65
N SER A 342 3.70 -6.45 11.94
CA SER A 342 2.69 -5.50 12.41
C SER A 342 3.04 -4.92 13.77
N ASN A 343 2.22 -3.98 14.27
CA ASN A 343 2.38 -3.31 15.55
C ASN A 343 1.04 -3.24 16.31
N PHE A 344 0.52 -4.37 16.75
CA PHE A 344 -0.73 -4.47 17.49
C PHE A 344 -0.73 -3.58 18.73
N ASN A 345 -1.82 -2.85 18.94
CA ASN A 345 -1.96 -1.82 19.96
C ASN A 345 -3.30 -1.85 20.73
N GLY A 346 -4.15 -2.86 20.49
CA GLY A 346 -5.45 -3.06 21.17
C GLY A 346 -6.63 -2.34 20.52
N THR A 347 -6.47 -1.80 19.31
CA THR A 347 -7.56 -1.17 18.54
C THR A 347 -8.16 -2.12 17.51
N ALA A 348 -9.28 -1.72 16.86
CA ALA A 348 -9.85 -2.45 15.72
C ALA A 348 -8.81 -2.72 14.63
N GLY A 349 -7.89 -1.79 14.44
CA GLY A 349 -6.79 -1.90 13.49
C GLY A 349 -5.93 -3.14 13.64
N ASP A 350 -5.87 -3.79 14.82
CA ASP A 350 -5.16 -5.06 14.98
C ASP A 350 -5.80 -6.18 14.16
N VAL A 351 -7.14 -6.21 14.10
CA VAL A 351 -7.89 -7.20 13.31
C VAL A 351 -7.86 -6.81 11.84
N ASP A 352 -8.03 -5.51 11.52
CA ASP A 352 -7.99 -5.00 10.16
C ASP A 352 -6.64 -5.31 9.50
N VAL A 353 -5.52 -4.95 10.17
CA VAL A 353 -4.17 -5.23 9.66
C VAL A 353 -3.89 -6.72 9.55
N LEU A 354 -4.34 -7.54 10.53
CA LEU A 354 -4.16 -8.99 10.44
C LEU A 354 -4.85 -9.58 9.20
N THR A 355 -6.10 -9.19 8.94
CA THR A 355 -6.84 -9.71 7.77
C THR A 355 -6.30 -9.13 6.46
N HIS A 356 -5.86 -7.88 6.46
CA HIS A 356 -5.21 -7.21 5.34
C HIS A 356 -3.90 -7.92 4.96
N GLU A 357 -2.94 -8.00 5.88
CA GLU A 357 -1.63 -8.61 5.61
C GLU A 357 -1.75 -10.12 5.33
N ALA A 358 -2.74 -10.79 5.95
CA ALA A 358 -3.04 -12.18 5.62
C ALA A 358 -3.56 -12.33 4.18
N GLY A 359 -4.24 -11.33 3.62
CA GLY A 359 -4.64 -11.32 2.21
C GLY A 359 -3.44 -11.32 1.27
N HIS A 360 -2.45 -10.46 1.52
CA HIS A 360 -1.18 -10.45 0.81
C HIS A 360 -0.41 -11.76 0.97
N ALA A 361 -0.28 -12.24 2.21
CA ALA A 361 0.44 -13.47 2.52
C ALA A 361 -0.22 -14.70 1.88
N PHE A 362 -1.55 -14.76 1.88
CA PHE A 362 -2.30 -15.82 1.23
C PHE A 362 -2.10 -15.82 -0.29
N GLN A 363 -2.15 -14.66 -0.93
CA GLN A 363 -1.85 -14.53 -2.35
C GLN A 363 -0.44 -15.04 -2.66
N ASN A 364 0.58 -14.58 -1.91
CA ASN A 364 1.96 -15.02 -2.12
C ASN A 364 2.14 -16.53 -1.86
N PHE A 365 1.51 -17.06 -0.82
CA PHE A 365 1.51 -18.50 -0.54
C PHE A 365 0.92 -19.30 -1.70
N ARG A 366 -0.21 -18.84 -2.27
CA ARG A 366 -0.89 -19.49 -3.40
C ARG A 366 -0.12 -19.38 -4.72
N SER A 367 0.63 -18.31 -4.93
CA SER A 367 1.44 -18.06 -6.14
C SER A 367 2.90 -18.54 -6.02
N SER A 368 3.29 -19.15 -4.91
CA SER A 368 4.67 -19.61 -4.64
C SER A 368 5.21 -20.68 -5.61
N TRP A 369 4.37 -21.23 -6.48
CA TRP A 369 4.74 -22.11 -7.57
C TRP A 369 5.35 -21.37 -8.77
N ILE A 370 5.15 -20.06 -8.89
CA ILE A 370 5.65 -19.23 -9.99
C ILE A 370 7.16 -19.05 -9.81
N GLU A 371 7.93 -19.42 -10.83
CA GLU A 371 9.40 -19.41 -10.80
C GLU A 371 10.01 -18.01 -11.00
N MET A 372 9.27 -17.11 -11.68
CA MET A 372 9.72 -15.76 -11.99
C MET A 372 9.26 -14.77 -10.91
N GLN A 373 10.20 -14.11 -10.22
CA GLN A 373 9.88 -13.20 -9.10
C GLN A 373 8.90 -12.09 -9.50
N GLU A 374 9.08 -11.51 -10.67
CA GLU A 374 8.25 -10.42 -11.20
C GLU A 374 6.80 -10.83 -11.44
N CYS A 375 6.55 -12.14 -11.51
CA CYS A 375 5.22 -12.72 -11.72
C CYS A 375 4.63 -13.33 -10.45
N GLN A 376 5.36 -13.41 -9.34
CA GLN A 376 4.81 -13.88 -8.05
C GLN A 376 3.90 -12.84 -7.42
N TRP A 377 4.39 -11.61 -7.34
CA TRP A 377 3.61 -10.46 -6.87
C TRP A 377 2.99 -9.74 -8.06
N PRO A 378 1.70 -9.43 -8.02
CA PRO A 378 1.10 -8.56 -9.03
C PRO A 378 1.54 -7.09 -8.83
N THR A 379 1.07 -6.19 -9.69
CA THR A 379 1.25 -4.75 -9.53
C THR A 379 0.58 -4.25 -8.24
N MET A 380 1.03 -3.10 -7.71
CA MET A 380 0.65 -2.63 -6.37
C MET A 380 -0.86 -2.53 -6.16
N GLU A 381 -1.59 -1.96 -7.13
CA GLU A 381 -3.05 -1.89 -7.09
C GLU A 381 -3.73 -3.27 -7.05
N SER A 382 -3.11 -4.25 -7.68
CA SER A 382 -3.60 -5.63 -7.64
C SER A 382 -3.25 -6.32 -6.32
N CYS A 383 -2.09 -6.04 -5.72
CA CYS A 383 -1.75 -6.52 -4.38
C CYS A 383 -2.82 -6.10 -3.37
N GLU A 384 -3.26 -4.84 -3.43
CA GLU A 384 -4.26 -4.30 -2.52
C GLU A 384 -5.67 -4.88 -2.75
N ILE A 385 -5.97 -5.43 -3.95
CA ILE A 385 -7.22 -6.20 -4.13
C ILE A 385 -7.23 -7.43 -3.23
N HIS A 386 -6.09 -8.11 -3.09
CA HIS A 386 -6.02 -9.34 -2.29
C HIS A 386 -6.21 -9.04 -0.80
N SER A 387 -5.53 -8.02 -0.28
CA SER A 387 -5.59 -7.63 1.11
C SER A 387 -6.98 -7.09 1.49
N MET A 388 -7.47 -6.07 0.79
CA MET A 388 -8.77 -5.45 1.09
C MET A 388 -9.96 -6.38 0.88
N SER A 389 -9.88 -7.31 -0.08
CA SER A 389 -10.94 -8.32 -0.26
C SER A 389 -10.96 -9.33 0.87
N MET A 390 -9.80 -9.75 1.39
CA MET A 390 -9.73 -10.67 2.52
C MET A 390 -10.39 -10.08 3.77
N GLU A 391 -10.23 -8.78 4.01
CA GLU A 391 -10.93 -8.08 5.10
C GLU A 391 -12.46 -8.31 5.04
N PHE A 392 -13.06 -8.23 3.85
CA PHE A 392 -14.50 -8.46 3.66
C PHE A 392 -14.90 -9.93 3.69
N PHE A 393 -14.12 -10.82 3.10
CA PHE A 393 -14.40 -12.26 3.16
C PHE A 393 -14.39 -12.81 4.59
N THR A 394 -13.66 -12.19 5.50
CA THR A 394 -13.60 -12.57 6.92
C THR A 394 -14.74 -11.99 7.77
N TRP A 395 -15.59 -11.10 7.24
CA TRP A 395 -16.69 -10.47 7.96
C TRP A 395 -17.65 -11.42 8.68
N PRO A 396 -18.01 -12.60 8.16
CA PRO A 396 -18.86 -13.55 8.88
C PRO A 396 -18.33 -13.95 10.25
N TRP A 397 -16.99 -13.87 10.46
CA TRP A 397 -16.32 -14.26 11.70
C TRP A 397 -15.97 -13.10 12.64
N MET A 398 -16.32 -11.86 12.32
CA MET A 398 -15.96 -10.72 13.16
C MET A 398 -16.57 -10.80 14.57
N TYR A 399 -17.63 -11.59 14.77
CA TYR A 399 -18.17 -11.88 16.11
C TYR A 399 -17.15 -12.60 17.02
N LEU A 400 -16.16 -13.29 16.47
CA LEU A 400 -15.09 -13.91 17.25
C LEU A 400 -14.25 -12.84 17.95
N PHE A 401 -14.06 -11.67 17.34
CA PHE A 401 -13.19 -10.61 17.82
C PHE A 401 -13.93 -9.51 18.58
N PHE A 402 -15.10 -9.10 18.08
CA PHE A 402 -15.82 -7.92 18.59
C PHE A 402 -17.04 -8.25 19.45
N LYS A 403 -17.49 -9.52 19.49
CA LYS A 403 -18.64 -9.98 20.28
C LYS A 403 -19.89 -9.12 20.04
N GLU A 404 -20.39 -8.45 21.09
CA GLU A 404 -21.53 -7.53 21.05
C GLU A 404 -21.32 -6.31 20.12
N ASP A 405 -20.08 -5.92 19.86
CA ASP A 405 -19.75 -4.77 19.00
C ASP A 405 -19.57 -5.16 17.51
N THR A 406 -19.94 -6.38 17.12
CA THR A 406 -19.74 -6.88 15.74
C THR A 406 -20.43 -6.00 14.68
N ASP A 407 -21.68 -5.59 14.89
CA ASP A 407 -22.39 -4.75 13.92
C ASP A 407 -21.82 -3.32 13.89
N LYS A 408 -21.39 -2.80 15.04
CA LYS A 408 -20.67 -1.54 15.16
C LYS A 408 -19.36 -1.57 14.38
N TYR A 409 -18.59 -2.65 14.51
CA TYR A 409 -17.36 -2.84 13.75
C TYR A 409 -17.63 -2.89 12.24
N LYS A 410 -18.60 -3.67 11.78
CA LYS A 410 -18.90 -3.78 10.34
C LYS A 410 -19.37 -2.44 9.74
N PHE A 411 -20.16 -1.68 10.49
CA PHE A 411 -20.55 -0.33 10.10
C PHE A 411 -19.35 0.61 10.02
N TYR A 412 -18.48 0.57 11.04
CA TYR A 412 -17.25 1.36 11.10
C TYR A 412 -16.31 1.03 9.93
N HIS A 413 -16.01 -0.25 9.73
CA HIS A 413 -15.08 -0.73 8.69
C HIS A 413 -15.56 -0.37 7.27
N LEU A 414 -16.83 -0.61 6.94
CA LEU A 414 -17.38 -0.23 5.62
C LEU A 414 -17.44 1.29 5.46
N GLY A 415 -17.79 2.01 6.52
CA GLY A 415 -17.81 3.47 6.53
C GLY A 415 -16.43 4.05 6.27
N ASP A 416 -15.39 3.51 6.92
CA ASP A 416 -14.00 3.95 6.73
C ASP A 416 -13.50 3.65 5.30
N ALA A 417 -13.83 2.46 4.76
CA ALA A 417 -13.52 2.09 3.37
C ALA A 417 -14.12 3.09 2.36
N ILE A 418 -15.35 3.55 2.58
CA ILE A 418 -15.99 4.56 1.72
C ILE A 418 -15.38 5.94 1.91
N LYS A 419 -15.15 6.39 3.16
CA LYS A 419 -14.55 7.69 3.48
C LYS A 419 -13.12 7.84 2.95
N PHE A 420 -12.41 6.73 2.83
CA PHE A 420 -11.03 6.71 2.31
C PHE A 420 -10.95 7.06 0.80
N ILE A 421 -11.91 6.61 -0.02
CA ILE A 421 -11.86 6.73 -1.49
C ILE A 421 -11.80 8.20 -1.96
N PRO A 422 -12.67 9.14 -1.49
CA PRO A 422 -12.59 10.55 -1.85
C PRO A 422 -11.26 11.21 -1.47
N TYR A 423 -10.68 10.84 -0.33
CA TYR A 423 -9.37 11.33 0.07
C TYR A 423 -8.27 10.81 -0.86
N GLY A 424 -8.29 9.53 -1.21
CA GLY A 424 -7.31 8.94 -2.10
C GLY A 424 -7.29 9.58 -3.49
N VAL A 425 -8.45 9.87 -4.06
CA VAL A 425 -8.52 10.57 -5.36
C VAL A 425 -8.15 12.06 -5.25
N THR A 426 -8.34 12.69 -4.08
CA THR A 426 -7.84 14.05 -3.81
C THR A 426 -6.31 14.07 -3.90
N VAL A 427 -5.64 13.12 -3.27
CA VAL A 427 -4.18 12.96 -3.31
C VAL A 427 -3.70 12.76 -4.74
N ASP A 428 -4.38 11.92 -5.52
CA ASP A 428 -4.00 11.62 -6.90
C ASP A 428 -4.18 12.84 -7.83
N GLU A 429 -5.35 13.50 -7.80
CA GLU A 429 -5.59 14.69 -8.64
C GLU A 429 -4.61 15.82 -8.31
N PHE A 430 -4.27 15.98 -7.03
CA PHE A 430 -3.26 16.96 -6.61
C PHE A 430 -1.88 16.66 -7.22
N GLN A 431 -1.45 15.39 -7.21
CA GLN A 431 -0.16 15.01 -7.79
C GLN A 431 -0.13 15.21 -9.32
N HIS A 432 -1.23 14.90 -10.03
CA HIS A 432 -1.34 15.23 -11.46
C HIS A 432 -1.19 16.73 -11.69
N PHE A 433 -1.92 17.57 -10.93
CA PHE A 433 -1.81 19.02 -11.01
C PHE A 433 -0.37 19.50 -10.82
N VAL A 434 0.31 19.02 -9.77
CA VAL A 434 1.68 19.43 -9.43
C VAL A 434 2.68 19.09 -10.55
N TYR A 435 2.64 17.85 -11.05
CA TYR A 435 3.62 17.39 -12.04
C TYR A 435 3.29 17.78 -13.49
N GLU A 436 2.06 18.19 -13.76
CA GLU A 436 1.69 18.87 -15.00
C GLU A 436 2.04 20.36 -14.97
N ASN A 437 2.18 20.94 -13.77
CA ASN A 437 2.52 22.35 -13.54
C ASN A 437 3.75 22.49 -12.60
N PRO A 438 4.93 21.99 -12.99
CA PRO A 438 6.07 21.87 -12.08
C PRO A 438 6.65 23.23 -11.62
N GLU A 439 6.32 24.31 -12.32
CA GLU A 439 6.76 25.68 -12.00
C GLU A 439 5.84 26.41 -10.99
N CYS A 440 4.74 25.78 -10.54
CA CYS A 440 3.86 26.35 -9.53
C CYS A 440 4.62 26.62 -8.23
N THR A 441 4.32 27.77 -7.64
CA THR A 441 4.82 28.16 -6.33
C THR A 441 4.18 27.32 -5.22
N PRO A 442 4.80 27.25 -4.03
CA PRO A 442 4.20 26.58 -2.86
C PRO A 442 2.78 27.06 -2.54
N LYS A 443 2.53 28.38 -2.68
CA LYS A 443 1.19 28.93 -2.49
C LYS A 443 0.19 28.38 -3.50
N GLU A 444 0.53 28.37 -4.79
CA GLU A 444 -0.36 27.84 -5.84
C GLU A 444 -0.64 26.36 -5.67
N ARG A 445 0.31 25.57 -5.15
CA ARG A 445 0.11 24.16 -4.80
C ARG A 445 -0.88 24.02 -3.64
N LYS A 446 -0.77 24.82 -2.59
CA LYS A 446 -1.74 24.84 -1.47
C LYS A 446 -3.13 25.28 -1.93
N ASP A 447 -3.23 26.32 -2.74
CA ASP A 447 -4.51 26.76 -3.34
C ASP A 447 -5.14 25.64 -4.21
N ALA A 448 -4.32 24.90 -4.97
CA ALA A 448 -4.76 23.75 -5.76
C ALA A 448 -5.26 22.61 -4.89
N TRP A 449 -4.51 22.25 -3.83
CA TRP A 449 -4.97 21.24 -2.87
C TRP A 449 -6.34 21.59 -2.31
N ARG A 450 -6.50 22.81 -1.77
CA ARG A 450 -7.77 23.22 -1.15
C ARG A 450 -8.94 23.22 -2.12
N ARG A 451 -8.70 23.60 -3.39
CA ARG A 451 -9.72 23.54 -4.44
C ARG A 451 -10.13 22.09 -4.76
N ILE A 452 -9.16 21.19 -4.90
CA ILE A 452 -9.40 19.76 -5.18
C ILE A 452 -10.07 19.10 -3.97
N GLU A 453 -9.61 19.40 -2.77
CA GLU A 453 -10.18 18.91 -1.53
C GLU A 453 -11.66 19.31 -1.36
N LYS A 454 -12.03 20.56 -1.64
CA LYS A 454 -13.44 21.02 -1.62
C LYS A 454 -14.33 20.25 -2.61
N LYS A 455 -13.77 19.74 -3.68
CA LYS A 455 -14.47 18.94 -4.68
C LYS A 455 -14.83 17.55 -4.16
N TYR A 456 -13.87 16.86 -3.54
CA TYR A 456 -14.03 15.47 -3.12
C TYR A 456 -14.40 15.30 -1.64
N LEU A 457 -14.05 16.26 -0.79
CA LEU A 457 -14.25 16.24 0.65
C LEU A 457 -15.01 17.51 1.11
N PRO A 458 -16.24 17.72 0.62
CA PRO A 458 -17.01 18.93 0.91
C PRO A 458 -17.35 19.12 2.38
N HIS A 459 -17.32 18.04 3.18
CA HIS A 459 -17.54 18.07 4.62
C HIS A 459 -16.42 18.77 5.42
N LYS A 460 -15.22 18.93 4.83
CA LYS A 460 -14.04 19.49 5.52
C LYS A 460 -14.29 20.88 6.08
N ASN A 461 -14.30 20.98 7.40
CA ASN A 461 -14.47 22.22 8.15
C ASN A 461 -13.26 22.45 9.05
N TYR A 462 -12.42 23.40 8.66
CA TYR A 462 -11.15 23.68 9.33
C TYR A 462 -11.26 24.68 10.48
N ASP A 463 -12.50 25.16 10.77
CA ASP A 463 -12.78 26.12 11.84
C ASP A 463 -11.90 27.38 11.70
N GLU A 464 -11.09 27.66 12.71
CA GLU A 464 -10.14 28.79 12.73
C GLU A 464 -8.70 28.41 12.32
N CYS A 465 -8.46 27.17 11.81
CA CYS A 465 -7.14 26.72 11.42
C CYS A 465 -6.75 27.24 10.03
N ASP A 466 -6.13 28.43 9.99
CA ASP A 466 -5.69 29.10 8.75
C ASP A 466 -4.77 28.25 7.89
N PHE A 467 -3.85 27.51 8.49
CA PHE A 467 -2.93 26.60 7.78
C PHE A 467 -3.68 25.57 6.93
N LEU A 468 -4.72 24.94 7.50
CA LEU A 468 -5.53 23.96 6.80
C LEU A 468 -6.44 24.62 5.76
N GLU A 469 -7.04 25.76 6.08
CA GLU A 469 -7.91 26.49 5.12
C GLU A 469 -7.11 27.00 3.91
N ARG A 470 -5.82 27.28 4.08
CA ARG A 470 -4.89 27.61 2.97
C ARG A 470 -4.42 26.38 2.18
N GLY A 471 -4.83 25.16 2.57
CA GLY A 471 -4.50 23.92 1.86
C GLY A 471 -3.22 23.22 2.34
N GLY A 472 -2.87 23.33 3.62
CA GLY A 472 -1.69 22.68 4.23
C GLY A 472 -1.88 21.21 4.60
N TRP A 473 -3.08 20.64 4.48
CA TRP A 473 -3.39 19.28 4.91
C TRP A 473 -2.43 18.21 4.36
N TRP A 474 -2.05 18.29 3.08
CA TRP A 474 -1.22 17.30 2.40
C TRP A 474 0.20 17.17 2.94
N PHE A 475 0.69 18.12 3.74
CA PHE A 475 2.02 18.07 4.34
C PHE A 475 2.28 16.81 5.17
N GLN A 476 1.23 16.24 5.76
CA GLN A 476 1.29 15.00 6.55
C GLN A 476 1.23 13.71 5.71
N GLN A 477 0.97 13.82 4.40
CA GLN A 477 0.80 12.65 3.53
C GLN A 477 2.14 12.21 2.94
N ASN A 478 2.81 11.27 3.61
CA ASN A 478 4.14 10.78 3.24
C ASN A 478 4.23 10.33 1.77
N HIS A 479 3.20 9.67 1.25
CA HIS A 479 3.18 9.15 -0.14
C HIS A 479 3.39 10.23 -1.19
N ILE A 480 2.92 11.47 -0.96
CA ILE A 480 3.13 12.59 -1.88
C ILE A 480 4.62 12.89 -2.04
N PHE A 481 5.39 12.76 -0.95
CA PHE A 481 6.83 13.02 -0.92
C PHE A 481 7.66 11.81 -1.37
N LEU A 482 7.30 10.61 -0.94
CA LEU A 482 8.14 9.41 -1.03
C LEU A 482 7.75 8.48 -2.18
N SER A 483 6.47 8.35 -2.48
CA SER A 483 5.94 7.36 -3.43
C SER A 483 4.87 7.99 -4.32
N PRO A 484 5.26 8.96 -5.20
CA PRO A 484 4.29 9.69 -5.99
C PRO A 484 3.48 8.76 -6.90
N PHE A 485 2.19 9.05 -6.99
CA PHE A 485 1.15 8.29 -7.71
C PHE A 485 0.76 6.92 -7.12
N TYR A 486 1.36 6.49 -6.01
CA TYR A 486 0.97 5.21 -5.41
C TYR A 486 -0.42 5.25 -4.76
N TYR A 487 -0.81 6.36 -4.15
CA TYR A 487 -1.97 6.42 -3.26
C TYR A 487 -3.31 6.07 -3.93
N ILE A 488 -3.44 6.29 -5.24
CA ILE A 488 -4.64 5.90 -6.01
C ILE A 488 -4.83 4.38 -6.07
N ASP A 489 -3.77 3.60 -5.96
CA ASP A 489 -3.80 2.15 -6.07
C ASP A 489 -4.69 1.52 -4.99
N TYR A 490 -4.64 2.06 -3.76
CA TYR A 490 -5.57 1.69 -2.68
C TYR A 490 -7.04 1.93 -3.05
N THR A 491 -7.35 3.04 -3.72
CA THR A 491 -8.74 3.37 -4.07
C THR A 491 -9.28 2.50 -5.21
N LEU A 492 -8.43 2.17 -6.18
CA LEU A 492 -8.76 1.24 -7.25
C LEU A 492 -9.03 -0.16 -6.67
N ALA A 493 -8.15 -0.61 -5.79
CA ALA A 493 -8.29 -1.87 -5.09
C ALA A 493 -9.53 -1.91 -4.19
N GLN A 494 -9.83 -0.82 -3.48
CA GLN A 494 -11.02 -0.75 -2.63
C GLN A 494 -12.31 -0.93 -3.43
N ILE A 495 -12.40 -0.36 -4.63
CA ILE A 495 -13.53 -0.60 -5.54
C ILE A 495 -13.62 -2.06 -5.96
N CYS A 496 -12.49 -2.71 -6.21
CA CYS A 496 -12.46 -4.14 -6.54
C CYS A 496 -12.87 -5.02 -5.34
N ALA A 497 -12.38 -4.69 -4.14
CA ALA A 497 -12.76 -5.37 -2.91
C ALA A 497 -14.26 -5.23 -2.59
N LEU A 498 -14.84 -4.06 -2.81
CA LEU A 498 -16.29 -3.85 -2.69
C LEU A 498 -17.09 -4.64 -3.75
N GLN A 499 -16.52 -4.87 -4.95
CA GLN A 499 -17.15 -5.78 -5.90
C GLN A 499 -17.13 -7.22 -5.38
N PHE A 500 -16.01 -7.69 -4.79
CA PHE A 500 -15.96 -9.00 -4.14
C PHE A 500 -16.93 -9.09 -2.97
N TRP A 501 -17.01 -8.08 -2.10
CA TRP A 501 -17.96 -8.03 -1.02
C TRP A 501 -19.41 -8.13 -1.51
N LYS A 502 -19.78 -7.43 -2.60
CA LYS A 502 -21.08 -7.55 -3.23
C LYS A 502 -21.34 -8.97 -3.76
N LYS A 503 -20.39 -9.54 -4.52
CA LYS A 503 -20.46 -10.91 -5.06
C LYS A 503 -20.58 -11.94 -3.94
N ASP A 504 -19.85 -11.76 -2.85
CA ASP A 504 -19.90 -12.62 -1.66
C ASP A 504 -21.27 -12.68 -1.02
N ARG A 505 -21.93 -11.53 -0.91
CA ARG A 505 -23.32 -11.43 -0.41
C ARG A 505 -24.36 -12.07 -1.35
N GLU A 506 -24.10 -12.07 -2.64
CA GLU A 506 -24.97 -12.70 -3.66
C GLU A 506 -24.72 -14.21 -3.75
N ASN A 507 -23.47 -14.64 -3.77
CA ASN A 507 -23.04 -16.05 -3.88
C ASN A 507 -21.60 -16.21 -3.40
N HIS A 508 -21.44 -16.61 -2.14
CA HIS A 508 -20.15 -16.81 -1.49
C HIS A 508 -19.23 -17.78 -2.27
N GLU A 509 -19.76 -18.96 -2.66
CA GLU A 509 -18.92 -19.98 -3.33
C GLU A 509 -18.29 -19.44 -4.62
N LYS A 510 -19.08 -18.69 -5.41
CA LYS A 510 -18.60 -18.12 -6.67
C LYS A 510 -17.63 -16.96 -6.45
N ALA A 511 -17.90 -16.08 -5.48
CA ALA A 511 -17.01 -14.98 -5.13
C ALA A 511 -15.66 -15.49 -4.62
N TRP A 512 -15.68 -16.51 -3.76
CA TRP A 512 -14.48 -17.15 -3.23
C TRP A 512 -13.69 -17.87 -4.32
N GLU A 513 -14.34 -18.59 -5.24
CA GLU A 513 -13.68 -19.22 -6.39
C GLU A 513 -12.95 -18.19 -7.25
N ASP A 514 -13.59 -17.07 -7.58
CA ASP A 514 -12.97 -16.00 -8.37
C ASP A 514 -11.78 -15.36 -7.65
N TYR A 515 -11.89 -15.13 -6.32
CA TYR A 515 -10.80 -14.61 -5.51
C TYR A 515 -9.63 -15.62 -5.38
N LEU A 516 -9.92 -16.89 -5.15
CA LEU A 516 -8.91 -17.95 -5.06
C LEU A 516 -8.15 -18.11 -6.39
N ASN A 517 -8.85 -18.03 -7.51
CA ASN A 517 -8.25 -18.04 -8.84
C ASN A 517 -7.32 -16.84 -9.04
N LEU A 518 -7.74 -15.66 -8.59
CA LEU A 518 -6.91 -14.45 -8.62
C LEU A 518 -5.63 -14.62 -7.78
N CYS A 519 -5.72 -15.16 -6.57
CA CYS A 519 -4.55 -15.47 -5.74
C CYS A 519 -3.59 -16.47 -6.42
N ASN A 520 -4.13 -17.52 -7.04
CA ASN A 520 -3.34 -18.58 -7.66
C ASN A 520 -2.52 -18.10 -8.86
N ILE A 521 -3.05 -17.15 -9.65
CA ILE A 521 -2.37 -16.68 -10.87
C ILE A 521 -1.26 -15.66 -10.56
N GLY A 522 -1.24 -15.11 -9.35
CA GLY A 522 -0.25 -14.11 -8.93
C GLY A 522 -0.19 -12.92 -9.88
N GLY A 523 1.00 -12.43 -10.14
CA GLY A 523 1.29 -11.30 -11.04
C GLY A 523 1.59 -11.69 -12.48
N THR A 524 1.13 -12.84 -12.98
CA THR A 524 1.41 -13.27 -14.39
C THR A 524 0.68 -12.46 -15.43
N LYS A 525 -0.32 -11.67 -15.04
CA LYS A 525 -1.13 -10.78 -15.90
C LYS A 525 -1.05 -9.34 -15.40
N THR A 526 -1.29 -8.42 -16.32
CA THR A 526 -1.47 -6.99 -16.03
C THR A 526 -2.74 -6.73 -15.22
N PHE A 527 -2.89 -5.54 -14.64
CA PHE A 527 -4.04 -5.19 -13.79
C PHE A 527 -5.39 -5.49 -14.46
N LEU A 528 -5.63 -4.97 -15.67
CA LEU A 528 -6.89 -5.21 -16.37
C LEU A 528 -7.06 -6.69 -16.77
N GLY A 529 -5.93 -7.37 -17.04
CA GLY A 529 -5.93 -8.81 -17.27
C GLY A 529 -6.36 -9.60 -16.04
N LEU A 530 -5.90 -9.21 -14.85
CA LEU A 530 -6.28 -9.81 -13.56
C LEU A 530 -7.76 -9.55 -13.22
N LEU A 531 -8.25 -8.31 -13.43
CA LEU A 531 -9.67 -7.99 -13.23
C LEU A 531 -10.59 -8.88 -14.08
N LYS A 532 -10.26 -9.00 -15.37
CA LYS A 532 -11.01 -9.87 -16.28
C LYS A 532 -10.97 -11.34 -15.83
N TYR A 533 -9.82 -11.81 -15.37
CA TYR A 533 -9.64 -13.17 -14.89
C TYR A 533 -10.46 -13.46 -13.62
N ALA A 534 -10.61 -12.47 -12.74
CA ALA A 534 -11.41 -12.54 -11.51
C ALA A 534 -12.91 -12.21 -11.73
N ASN A 535 -13.35 -12.00 -12.97
CA ASN A 535 -14.70 -11.57 -13.29
C ASN A 535 -15.11 -10.29 -12.57
N LEU A 536 -14.19 -9.32 -12.47
CA LEU A 536 -14.42 -7.98 -11.94
C LEU A 536 -14.57 -6.98 -13.09
N LYS A 537 -15.41 -5.96 -12.89
CA LYS A 537 -15.45 -4.79 -13.77
C LYS A 537 -14.25 -3.90 -13.49
N SER A 538 -13.68 -3.31 -14.54
CA SER A 538 -12.63 -2.32 -14.36
C SER A 538 -13.16 -1.07 -13.65
N PRO A 539 -12.48 -0.55 -12.61
CA PRO A 539 -12.84 0.73 -11.98
C PRO A 539 -12.84 1.90 -12.96
N PHE A 540 -12.14 1.76 -14.09
CA PHE A 540 -12.08 2.79 -15.14
C PHE A 540 -13.30 2.79 -16.07
N GLU A 541 -14.12 1.74 -16.05
CA GLU A 541 -15.32 1.67 -16.87
C GLU A 541 -16.50 2.40 -16.23
N ASN A 542 -17.24 3.16 -17.02
CA ASN A 542 -18.45 3.82 -16.56
C ASN A 542 -19.45 2.81 -16.00
N GLY A 543 -20.09 3.14 -14.88
CA GLY A 543 -21.03 2.27 -14.20
C GLY A 543 -20.39 1.19 -13.31
N CYS A 544 -19.05 1.13 -13.22
CA CYS A 544 -18.40 0.24 -12.26
C CYS A 544 -18.67 0.71 -10.83
N VAL A 545 -18.28 1.93 -10.51
CA VAL A 545 -18.47 2.55 -9.19
C VAL A 545 -19.97 2.60 -8.83
N GLU A 546 -20.82 3.07 -9.74
CA GLU A 546 -22.28 3.12 -9.55
C GLU A 546 -22.87 1.75 -9.16
N SER A 547 -22.37 0.66 -9.78
CA SER A 547 -22.89 -0.70 -9.52
C SER A 547 -22.67 -1.22 -8.11
N ILE A 548 -21.73 -0.60 -7.37
CA ILE A 548 -21.38 -0.98 -6.00
C ILE A 548 -22.13 -0.09 -5.00
N VAL A 549 -22.22 1.19 -5.32
CA VAL A 549 -22.74 2.25 -4.46
C VAL A 549 -24.12 1.94 -3.91
N GLY A 550 -25.04 1.43 -4.74
CA GLY A 550 -26.40 1.09 -4.30
C GLY A 550 -26.42 0.04 -3.19
N VAL A 551 -25.61 -1.01 -3.30
CA VAL A 551 -25.53 -2.09 -2.29
C VAL A 551 -24.87 -1.61 -1.01
N VAL A 552 -23.86 -0.74 -1.12
CA VAL A 552 -23.18 -0.14 0.03
C VAL A 552 -24.14 0.79 0.80
N ASP A 553 -24.82 1.69 0.10
CA ASP A 553 -25.77 2.62 0.72
C ASP A 553 -26.94 1.88 1.38
N GLU A 554 -27.52 0.87 0.70
CA GLU A 554 -28.56 0.01 1.27
C GLU A 554 -28.10 -0.69 2.56
N TYR A 555 -26.89 -1.22 2.58
CA TYR A 555 -26.35 -1.86 3.79
C TYR A 555 -26.16 -0.86 4.92
N LEU A 556 -25.52 0.29 4.66
CA LEU A 556 -25.29 1.33 5.66
C LEU A 556 -26.61 1.91 6.21
N GLU A 557 -27.62 2.10 5.37
CA GLU A 557 -28.95 2.56 5.77
C GLU A 557 -29.73 1.52 6.59
N SER A 558 -29.47 0.22 6.39
CA SER A 558 -30.12 -0.85 7.17
C SER A 558 -29.68 -0.88 8.63
N ILE A 559 -28.57 -0.20 8.97
CA ILE A 559 -28.00 -0.19 10.31
C ILE A 559 -28.43 1.07 11.06
N ASP A 560 -29.03 0.88 12.22
CA ASP A 560 -29.37 1.95 13.17
C ASP A 560 -28.14 2.26 14.05
N ASP A 561 -27.28 3.13 13.54
CA ASP A 561 -26.03 3.52 14.20
C ASP A 561 -26.22 4.45 15.42
N SER A 562 -27.46 4.87 15.71
CA SER A 562 -27.77 5.59 16.95
C SER A 562 -27.70 4.72 18.21
N LYS A 563 -27.59 3.41 18.03
CA LYS A 563 -27.44 2.41 19.10
C LYS A 563 -26.00 2.16 19.54
N PHE A 564 -25.02 2.69 18.83
CA PHE A 564 -23.59 2.43 19.02
C PHE A 564 -22.88 3.39 19.98
#